data_a6e65f14923f22c16266543386b4bd58
#
_entry.id   a6e65f14923f22c16266543386b4bd58
#
_cell.length_a   1.000
_cell.length_b   1.000
_cell.length_c   1.000
_cell.angle_alpha   90.00
_cell.angle_beta   90.00
_cell.angle_gamma   90.00
#
_symmetry.space_group_name_H-M   'P 1'
#
loop_
_entity.id
_entity.type
_entity.pdbx_description
1 polymer ?
#
loop_
_entity_poly.entity_id
_entity_poly.type
_entity_poly.pdbx_seq_one_letter_code
_entity_poly.pdbx_strand_id
1 'polypeptide(L)'
;MRKLLYIALPVVLLAACTKDISRFNDETKKPQTVPGPMLFSNAVKNISDGLQNASVNINVFRFTVKHWAMAVYQDEAQFDFTTRGIPQAWWTRMYRDALSDLQEASRIISADATLDPGIKQNQLAIIDVMQVYAYGILVNSFGNVPYKDALNSDNLFPTYDDAKTVYADLMKRLADDLGKLNTASLGFGASDDIIFGDPIASTKTGVDGTVIKYLKFAATVQMKMGMVLAAVDNAAAKTAVETADAKAIASAADNALFKYLSNSPSYSPLYSDIVVGKRSDYVAAKDLMDQLIAMSDPRKTLFFGTNNNGDYVGGIVGKVNTFSDVSKPASNVYAATAPYVFADYVETEFLRAEAKERGYTVAGTAEQHYNNAITASILFWGGSAADAATYLARPDVAYTTATGAWKQKIGFQKWIGLYSRPFDGWVEIRRLDYPQLSLPVNAKSGFPNRFTYPLNEQQLNGTNYTTAAAAIGGDKVETKLFWDKF
;
A
#
# COMPACT_ATOMS: atom_id res chain seq x y z
N MET A 1 56.51 -49.50 27.39
CA MET A 1 55.31 -48.90 27.91
C MET A 1 55.27 -47.35 27.76
N ARG A 2 56.34 -46.60 28.04
CA ARG A 2 56.34 -45.12 27.90
C ARG A 2 56.11 -44.60 26.47
N LYS A 3 56.60 -45.30 25.43
CA LYS A 3 56.45 -44.90 24.03
C LYS A 3 55.06 -45.14 23.48
N LEU A 4 54.29 -46.09 24.00
CA LEU A 4 52.84 -46.32 23.64
C LEU A 4 51.93 -45.27 24.24
N LEU A 5 52.30 -44.64 25.36
CA LEU A 5 51.53 -43.60 26.00
C LEU A 5 51.55 -42.28 25.19
N TYR A 6 52.67 -42.00 24.50
CA TYR A 6 52.80 -40.80 23.65
C TYR A 6 52.02 -40.86 22.31
N ILE A 7 51.69 -42.07 21.85
CA ILE A 7 50.88 -42.28 20.62
C ILE A 7 49.41 -42.31 20.97
N ALA A 8 49.03 -42.82 22.13
CA ALA A 8 47.61 -42.85 22.55
C ALA A 8 47.02 -41.47 22.91
N LEU A 9 47.85 -40.56 23.42
CA LEU A 9 47.41 -39.22 23.84
C LEU A 9 46.92 -38.35 22.68
N PRO A 10 47.59 -38.25 21.52
CA PRO A 10 47.10 -37.46 20.37
C PRO A 10 45.89 -38.11 19.68
N VAL A 11 45.71 -39.43 19.71
CA VAL A 11 44.53 -40.10 19.14
C VAL A 11 43.27 -39.84 19.97
N VAL A 12 43.39 -39.76 21.28
CA VAL A 12 42.25 -39.40 22.17
C VAL A 12 41.88 -37.92 22.02
N LEU A 13 42.85 -37.03 21.76
CA LEU A 13 42.58 -35.62 21.51
C LEU A 13 41.91 -35.36 20.16
N LEU A 14 42.15 -36.21 19.15
CA LEU A 14 41.49 -36.12 17.85
C LEU A 14 40.07 -36.65 17.87
N ALA A 15 39.74 -37.60 18.76
CA ALA A 15 38.39 -38.11 18.93
C ALA A 15 37.46 -37.18 19.75
N ALA A 16 38.03 -36.26 20.53
CA ALA A 16 37.26 -35.34 21.34
C ALA A 16 36.66 -34.16 20.53
N CYS A 17 37.17 -33.90 19.31
CA CYS A 17 36.71 -32.79 18.46
C CYS A 17 35.60 -33.17 17.49
N THR A 18 35.14 -34.43 17.46
CA THR A 18 34.11 -34.86 16.51
C THR A 18 32.71 -34.97 17.11
N LYS A 19 32.49 -34.52 18.33
CA LYS A 19 31.15 -34.47 18.90
C LYS A 19 30.35 -33.34 18.25
N ASP A 20 29.64 -33.74 17.25
CA ASP A 20 28.37 -33.14 16.81
C ASP A 20 28.41 -31.64 16.51
N ILE A 21 29.27 -31.24 15.56
CA ILE A 21 29.26 -29.90 14.97
C ILE A 21 27.96 -29.69 14.15
N SER A 22 27.34 -30.76 13.66
CA SER A 22 26.06 -30.70 12.92
C SER A 22 24.95 -30.06 13.75
N ARG A 23 24.96 -30.25 15.08
CA ARG A 23 24.01 -29.63 16.01
C ARG A 23 24.07 -28.10 16.01
N PHE A 24 25.20 -27.48 15.67
CA PHE A 24 25.34 -26.04 15.58
C PHE A 24 24.80 -25.48 14.24
N ASN A 25 24.55 -26.37 13.26
CA ASN A 25 23.92 -26.02 11.99
C ASN A 25 22.40 -26.15 12.06
N ASP A 26 21.87 -26.76 13.12
CA ASP A 26 20.42 -26.80 13.33
C ASP A 26 19.94 -25.41 13.72
N GLU A 27 19.13 -24.79 12.86
CA GLU A 27 18.54 -23.49 13.11
C GLU A 27 17.45 -23.62 14.20
N THR A 28 17.88 -23.51 15.46
CA THR A 28 17.00 -23.64 16.63
C THR A 28 16.27 -22.35 17.01
N LYS A 29 16.66 -21.22 16.41
CA LYS A 29 16.11 -19.89 16.72
C LYS A 29 14.98 -19.47 15.78
N LYS A 30 14.84 -20.15 14.66
CA LYS A 30 13.74 -19.95 13.72
C LYS A 30 12.82 -21.17 13.71
N PRO A 31 11.51 -20.99 13.73
CA PRO A 31 10.58 -22.12 13.63
C PRO A 31 10.78 -22.82 12.27
N GLN A 32 10.96 -24.15 12.29
CA GLN A 32 11.08 -24.95 11.05
C GLN A 32 9.75 -25.11 10.33
N THR A 33 8.64 -24.94 11.04
CA THR A 33 7.28 -24.95 10.50
C THR A 33 6.53 -23.74 11.05
N VAL A 34 5.91 -22.98 10.18
CA VAL A 34 5.08 -21.83 10.54
C VAL A 34 3.65 -22.12 10.07
N PRO A 35 2.62 -21.97 10.92
CA PRO A 35 1.23 -22.11 10.49
C PRO A 35 0.86 -21.13 9.39
N GLY A 36 0.03 -21.57 8.42
CA GLY A 36 -0.42 -20.73 7.31
C GLY A 36 -1.04 -19.37 7.75
N PRO A 37 -1.91 -19.34 8.78
CA PRO A 37 -2.45 -18.06 9.28
C PRO A 37 -1.40 -17.07 9.77
N MET A 38 -0.30 -17.52 10.38
CA MET A 38 0.79 -16.63 10.81
C MET A 38 1.57 -16.04 9.63
N LEU A 39 1.76 -16.83 8.55
CA LEU A 39 2.37 -16.33 7.32
C LEU A 39 1.47 -15.27 6.65
N PHE A 40 0.15 -15.49 6.64
CA PHE A 40 -0.81 -14.49 6.20
C PHE A 40 -0.67 -13.18 6.99
N SER A 41 -0.67 -13.24 8.32
CA SER A 41 -0.50 -12.07 9.18
C SER A 41 0.83 -11.35 8.90
N ASN A 42 1.93 -12.09 8.73
CA ASN A 42 3.24 -11.51 8.43
C ASN A 42 3.23 -10.80 7.07
N ALA A 43 2.66 -11.39 6.04
CA ALA A 43 2.53 -10.79 4.72
C ALA A 43 1.71 -9.49 4.76
N VAL A 44 0.56 -9.50 5.43
CA VAL A 44 -0.30 -8.32 5.61
C VAL A 44 0.45 -7.20 6.33
N LYS A 45 1.20 -7.54 7.39
CA LYS A 45 2.04 -6.58 8.11
C LYS A 45 3.13 -5.99 7.22
N ASN A 46 3.81 -6.81 6.43
CA ASN A 46 4.86 -6.35 5.52
C ASN A 46 4.34 -5.41 4.43
N ILE A 47 3.17 -5.68 3.86
CA ILE A 47 2.48 -4.76 2.93
C ILE A 47 2.17 -3.43 3.63
N SER A 48 1.57 -3.50 4.83
CA SER A 48 1.20 -2.32 5.61
C SER A 48 2.41 -1.46 5.96
N ASP A 49 3.47 -2.08 6.46
CA ASP A 49 4.71 -1.39 6.83
C ASP A 49 5.36 -0.70 5.61
N GLY A 50 5.38 -1.37 4.46
CA GLY A 50 5.91 -0.80 3.22
C GLY A 50 5.14 0.44 2.76
N LEU A 51 3.82 0.39 2.85
CA LEU A 51 2.93 1.47 2.38
C LEU A 51 2.77 2.62 3.39
N GLN A 52 2.88 2.33 4.70
CA GLN A 52 2.81 3.35 5.76
C GLN A 52 4.13 4.09 5.96
N ASN A 53 5.24 3.46 5.65
CA ASN A 53 6.57 4.00 5.89
C ASN A 53 6.79 5.33 5.14
N ALA A 54 7.58 6.20 5.71
CA ALA A 54 8.11 7.39 5.03
C ALA A 54 9.64 7.34 4.89
N SER A 55 10.26 6.19 5.23
CA SER A 55 11.70 6.02 5.04
C SER A 55 12.05 6.22 3.57
N VAL A 56 12.95 7.11 3.36
CA VAL A 56 13.51 7.48 2.06
C VAL A 56 14.09 6.31 1.26
N ASN A 57 14.33 5.18 1.90
CA ASN A 57 14.89 3.99 1.26
C ASN A 57 13.82 2.99 0.77
N ILE A 58 12.54 3.23 1.07
CA ILE A 58 11.46 2.28 0.77
C ILE A 58 10.29 2.97 0.09
N ASN A 59 9.83 4.11 0.61
CA ASN A 59 8.58 4.75 0.22
C ASN A 59 8.79 6.24 -0.02
N VAL A 60 8.72 6.63 -1.28
CA VAL A 60 8.91 8.03 -1.73
C VAL A 60 7.60 8.73 -2.05
N PHE A 61 6.48 8.03 -1.97
CA PHE A 61 5.22 8.51 -2.54
C PHE A 61 4.71 9.79 -1.87
N ARG A 62 4.96 10.00 -0.55
CA ARG A 62 4.57 11.25 0.13
C ARG A 62 5.22 12.49 -0.47
N PHE A 63 6.45 12.34 -0.97
CA PHE A 63 7.20 13.42 -1.65
C PHE A 63 6.79 13.54 -3.11
N THR A 64 6.57 12.40 -3.79
CA THR A 64 6.15 12.35 -5.20
C THR A 64 4.81 13.03 -5.40
N VAL A 65 3.84 12.78 -4.52
CA VAL A 65 2.52 13.43 -4.55
C VAL A 65 2.49 14.78 -3.83
N LYS A 66 3.65 15.25 -3.34
CA LYS A 66 3.80 16.53 -2.66
C LYS A 66 2.88 16.74 -1.45
N HIS A 67 2.63 15.67 -0.69
CA HIS A 67 2.04 15.81 0.63
C HIS A 67 3.07 16.30 1.64
N TRP A 68 4.30 15.80 1.53
CA TRP A 68 5.43 16.16 2.38
C TRP A 68 6.61 16.66 1.55
N ALA A 69 7.48 17.42 2.22
CA ALA A 69 8.80 17.82 1.74
C ALA A 69 9.85 17.36 2.76
N MET A 70 11.11 17.49 2.38
CA MET A 70 12.24 17.14 3.23
C MET A 70 12.94 18.40 3.74
N ALA A 71 13.39 18.36 5.01
CA ALA A 71 14.23 19.40 5.56
C ALA A 71 15.67 19.28 5.06
N VAL A 72 16.24 18.07 5.05
CA VAL A 72 17.68 17.86 4.82
C VAL A 72 17.96 16.99 3.58
N TYR A 73 17.48 15.78 3.54
CA TYR A 73 17.79 14.80 2.47
C TYR A 73 16.86 15.01 1.28
N GLN A 74 17.40 15.44 0.14
CA GLN A 74 16.58 15.87 -0.99
C GLN A 74 16.46 14.85 -2.13
N ASP A 75 17.30 13.83 -2.18
CA ASP A 75 17.41 12.93 -3.33
C ASP A 75 16.04 12.40 -3.78
N GLU A 76 15.28 11.82 -2.87
CA GLU A 76 13.96 11.25 -3.15
C GLU A 76 12.92 12.32 -3.50
N ALA A 77 12.99 13.48 -2.83
CA ALA A 77 12.12 14.60 -3.11
C ALA A 77 12.45 15.26 -4.46
N GLN A 78 13.66 15.05 -5.00
CA GLN A 78 14.09 15.47 -6.34
C GLN A 78 13.88 14.38 -7.40
N PHE A 79 13.19 13.27 -7.07
CA PHE A 79 12.92 12.13 -7.95
C PHE A 79 14.17 11.33 -8.33
N ASP A 80 15.20 11.30 -7.47
CA ASP A 80 16.30 10.34 -7.56
C ASP A 80 15.95 9.05 -6.81
N PHE A 81 15.40 8.08 -7.52
CA PHE A 81 15.00 6.79 -6.94
C PHE A 81 16.08 5.71 -7.07
N THR A 82 17.12 5.96 -7.85
CA THR A 82 18.16 4.97 -8.17
C THR A 82 19.30 4.98 -7.17
N THR A 83 19.76 6.14 -6.72
CA THR A 83 20.91 6.29 -5.80
C THR A 83 20.75 5.48 -4.51
N ARG A 84 19.54 5.37 -3.96
CA ARG A 84 19.25 4.60 -2.74
C ARG A 84 18.61 3.24 -2.98
N GLY A 85 18.49 2.82 -4.25
CA GLY A 85 17.94 1.52 -4.59
C GLY A 85 16.47 1.33 -4.18
N ILE A 86 15.65 2.39 -4.21
CA ILE A 86 14.25 2.36 -3.81
C ILE A 86 13.44 1.32 -4.60
N PRO A 87 13.58 1.21 -5.94
CA PRO A 87 12.89 0.17 -6.70
C PRO A 87 13.22 -1.24 -6.23
N GLN A 88 14.50 -1.49 -5.85
CA GLN A 88 14.94 -2.79 -5.32
C GLN A 88 14.28 -3.10 -3.97
N ALA A 89 14.26 -2.14 -3.06
CA ALA A 89 13.64 -2.31 -1.74
C ALA A 89 12.12 -2.57 -1.87
N TRP A 90 11.45 -1.85 -2.77
CA TRP A 90 10.02 -2.00 -3.04
C TRP A 90 9.68 -3.37 -3.65
N TRP A 91 10.44 -3.80 -4.66
CA TRP A 91 10.33 -5.12 -5.29
C TRP A 91 10.51 -6.25 -4.28
N THR A 92 11.58 -6.17 -3.49
CA THR A 92 11.88 -7.15 -2.45
C THR A 92 10.75 -7.26 -1.42
N ARG A 93 10.22 -6.13 -0.99
CA ARG A 93 9.09 -6.06 -0.04
C ARG A 93 7.86 -6.79 -0.58
N MET A 94 7.51 -6.58 -1.83
CA MET A 94 6.31 -7.18 -2.41
C MET A 94 6.50 -8.66 -2.73
N TYR A 95 7.62 -9.05 -3.36
CA TYR A 95 7.83 -10.44 -3.75
C TYR A 95 8.25 -11.32 -2.58
N ARG A 96 9.34 -10.96 -1.89
CA ARG A 96 9.94 -11.80 -0.84
C ARG A 96 9.16 -11.74 0.47
N ASP A 97 8.81 -10.51 0.91
CA ASP A 97 8.30 -10.32 2.27
C ASP A 97 6.77 -10.45 2.35
N ALA A 98 6.06 -10.37 1.21
CA ALA A 98 4.61 -10.47 1.17
C ALA A 98 4.11 -11.64 0.32
N LEU A 99 4.37 -11.63 -1.00
CA LEU A 99 3.79 -12.62 -1.92
C LEU A 99 4.27 -14.05 -1.64
N SER A 100 5.55 -14.25 -1.27
CA SER A 100 6.04 -15.59 -0.92
C SER A 100 5.36 -16.15 0.33
N ASP A 101 5.12 -15.32 1.34
CA ASP A 101 4.41 -15.73 2.54
C ASP A 101 2.94 -16.05 2.26
N LEU A 102 2.27 -15.23 1.41
CA LEU A 102 0.89 -15.51 0.98
C LEU A 102 0.79 -16.81 0.17
N GLN A 103 1.76 -17.07 -0.71
CA GLN A 103 1.81 -18.31 -1.47
C GLN A 103 1.99 -19.52 -0.56
N GLU A 104 2.93 -19.46 0.38
CA GLU A 104 3.18 -20.57 1.32
C GLU A 104 2.01 -20.74 2.29
N ALA A 105 1.37 -19.67 2.76
CA ALA A 105 0.14 -19.75 3.55
C ALA A 105 -0.96 -20.48 2.79
N SER A 106 -1.17 -20.13 1.53
CA SER A 106 -2.13 -20.80 0.66
C SER A 106 -1.83 -22.29 0.49
N ARG A 107 -0.56 -22.65 0.27
CA ARG A 107 -0.11 -24.03 0.13
C ARG A 107 -0.39 -24.87 1.40
N ILE A 108 -0.04 -24.32 2.57
CA ILE A 108 -0.22 -25.01 3.87
C ILE A 108 -1.72 -25.20 4.16
N ILE A 109 -2.53 -24.13 4.02
CA ILE A 109 -3.97 -24.17 4.27
C ILE A 109 -4.67 -25.12 3.30
N SER A 110 -4.29 -25.12 2.02
CA SER A 110 -4.85 -26.04 1.03
C SER A 110 -4.61 -27.50 1.40
N ALA A 111 -3.42 -27.82 1.91
CA ALA A 111 -3.02 -29.17 2.31
C ALA A 111 -3.65 -29.65 3.63
N ASP A 112 -4.19 -28.75 4.46
CA ASP A 112 -4.80 -29.12 5.73
C ASP A 112 -6.14 -29.84 5.52
N ALA A 113 -6.16 -31.16 5.70
CA ALA A 113 -7.36 -31.99 5.58
C ALA A 113 -8.29 -31.89 6.80
N THR A 114 -7.83 -31.28 7.91
CA THR A 114 -8.58 -31.18 9.17
C THR A 114 -9.38 -29.89 9.29
N LEU A 115 -9.06 -28.90 8.47
CA LEU A 115 -9.73 -27.60 8.48
C LEU A 115 -11.13 -27.72 7.86
N ASP A 116 -12.12 -27.11 8.51
CA ASP A 116 -13.49 -27.03 7.99
C ASP A 116 -13.48 -26.49 6.54
N PRO A 117 -14.20 -27.12 5.59
CA PRO A 117 -14.17 -26.74 4.18
C PRO A 117 -14.60 -25.29 3.92
N GLY A 118 -15.58 -24.76 4.66
CA GLY A 118 -16.05 -23.39 4.52
C GLY A 118 -15.02 -22.38 5.02
N ILE A 119 -14.37 -22.69 6.15
CA ILE A 119 -13.26 -21.87 6.69
C ILE A 119 -12.08 -21.90 5.72
N LYS A 120 -11.69 -23.08 5.24
CA LYS A 120 -10.60 -23.23 4.25
C LYS A 120 -10.87 -22.39 2.99
N GLN A 121 -12.08 -22.47 2.44
CA GLN A 121 -12.47 -21.70 1.26
C GLN A 121 -12.32 -20.19 1.51
N ASN A 122 -12.81 -19.69 2.66
CA ASN A 122 -12.70 -18.29 3.01
C ASN A 122 -11.25 -17.84 3.19
N GLN A 123 -10.44 -18.61 3.92
CA GLN A 123 -9.02 -18.29 4.13
C GLN A 123 -8.25 -18.23 2.81
N LEU A 124 -8.48 -19.17 1.90
CA LEU A 124 -7.83 -19.19 0.58
C LEU A 124 -8.29 -18.01 -0.28
N ALA A 125 -9.57 -17.66 -0.29
CA ALA A 125 -10.07 -16.49 -1.01
C ALA A 125 -9.50 -15.18 -0.43
N ILE A 126 -9.41 -15.04 0.90
CA ILE A 126 -8.81 -13.88 1.56
C ILE A 126 -7.33 -13.75 1.21
N ILE A 127 -6.58 -14.85 1.21
CA ILE A 127 -5.16 -14.85 0.78
C ILE A 127 -5.07 -14.38 -0.68
N ASP A 128 -5.93 -14.92 -1.56
CA ASP A 128 -5.90 -14.57 -2.97
C ASP A 128 -6.22 -13.08 -3.20
N VAL A 129 -7.20 -12.52 -2.49
CA VAL A 129 -7.49 -11.06 -2.50
C VAL A 129 -6.24 -10.25 -2.11
N MET A 130 -5.47 -10.70 -1.11
CA MET A 130 -4.24 -10.01 -0.70
C MET A 130 -3.11 -10.18 -1.73
N GLN A 131 -3.01 -11.32 -2.40
CA GLN A 131 -2.08 -11.50 -3.53
C GLN A 131 -2.44 -10.58 -4.70
N VAL A 132 -3.72 -10.50 -5.06
CA VAL A 132 -4.22 -9.56 -6.08
C VAL A 132 -3.86 -8.13 -5.73
N TYR A 133 -4.06 -7.74 -4.47
CA TYR A 133 -3.69 -6.41 -3.98
C TYR A 133 -2.18 -6.12 -4.14
N ALA A 134 -1.32 -7.07 -3.73
CA ALA A 134 0.13 -6.93 -3.82
C ALA A 134 0.63 -6.92 -5.28
N TYR A 135 0.11 -7.78 -6.15
CA TYR A 135 0.43 -7.75 -7.58
C TYR A 135 -0.10 -6.49 -8.25
N GLY A 136 -1.26 -5.98 -7.86
CA GLY A 136 -1.77 -4.68 -8.32
C GLY A 136 -0.80 -3.53 -8.00
N ILE A 137 -0.19 -3.55 -6.81
CA ILE A 137 0.87 -2.60 -6.43
C ILE A 137 2.09 -2.76 -7.36
N LEU A 138 2.56 -3.98 -7.61
CA LEU A 138 3.70 -4.24 -8.49
C LEU A 138 3.44 -3.76 -9.91
N VAL A 139 2.30 -4.10 -10.50
CA VAL A 139 1.94 -3.67 -11.86
C VAL A 139 1.83 -2.16 -11.95
N ASN A 140 1.22 -1.50 -10.95
CA ASN A 140 1.09 -0.05 -10.91
C ASN A 140 2.40 0.69 -10.60
N SER A 141 3.43 -0.06 -10.11
CA SER A 141 4.76 0.49 -9.84
C SER A 141 5.72 0.27 -11.01
N PHE A 142 5.69 -0.88 -11.67
CA PHE A 142 6.73 -1.31 -12.63
C PHE A 142 6.22 -1.55 -14.06
N GLY A 143 4.94 -1.82 -14.24
CA GLY A 143 4.39 -2.29 -15.53
C GLY A 143 4.48 -3.80 -15.64
N ASN A 144 5.20 -4.32 -16.66
CA ASN A 144 5.43 -5.75 -16.82
C ASN A 144 6.22 -6.30 -15.61
N VAL A 145 5.80 -7.45 -15.07
CA VAL A 145 6.42 -8.05 -13.88
C VAL A 145 6.38 -9.58 -13.99
N PRO A 146 7.28 -10.32 -13.35
CA PRO A 146 7.12 -11.75 -13.18
C PRO A 146 5.81 -12.06 -12.45
N TYR A 147 4.98 -12.91 -13.02
CA TYR A 147 3.67 -13.25 -12.47
C TYR A 147 3.40 -14.75 -12.49
N LYS A 148 3.29 -15.38 -13.66
CA LYS A 148 2.95 -16.81 -13.80
C LYS A 148 4.01 -17.71 -13.21
N ASP A 149 5.28 -17.39 -13.48
CA ASP A 149 6.44 -18.15 -13.04
C ASP A 149 7.11 -17.53 -11.81
N ALA A 150 6.52 -16.47 -11.26
CA ALA A 150 7.02 -15.86 -10.05
C ALA A 150 6.89 -16.81 -8.85
N LEU A 151 7.80 -16.68 -7.88
CA LEU A 151 7.82 -17.46 -6.64
C LEU A 151 8.00 -18.98 -6.84
N ASN A 152 8.38 -19.41 -8.02
CA ASN A 152 8.74 -20.78 -8.31
C ASN A 152 10.24 -20.97 -8.03
N SER A 153 10.59 -21.71 -6.98
CA SER A 153 11.97 -21.99 -6.59
C SER A 153 12.78 -22.75 -7.66
N ASP A 154 12.11 -23.44 -8.55
CA ASP A 154 12.74 -24.19 -9.64
C ASP A 154 13.06 -23.29 -10.84
N ASN A 155 12.51 -22.08 -10.90
CA ASN A 155 12.76 -21.08 -11.93
C ASN A 155 13.35 -19.79 -11.33
N LEU A 156 14.67 -19.73 -11.24
CA LEU A 156 15.37 -18.57 -10.67
C LEU A 156 15.38 -17.33 -11.58
N PHE A 157 15.03 -17.49 -12.86
CA PHE A 157 15.02 -16.42 -13.86
C PHE A 157 13.67 -16.33 -14.56
N PRO A 158 12.59 -15.94 -13.83
CA PRO A 158 11.26 -15.88 -14.37
C PRO A 158 11.15 -14.85 -15.50
N THR A 159 10.30 -15.14 -16.50
CA THR A 159 9.92 -14.17 -17.51
C THR A 159 9.02 -13.09 -16.93
N TYR A 160 8.98 -11.92 -17.58
CA TYR A 160 8.06 -10.85 -17.23
C TYR A 160 6.79 -11.00 -18.06
N ASP A 161 5.67 -11.08 -17.40
CA ASP A 161 4.36 -11.11 -18.04
C ASP A 161 3.90 -9.70 -18.41
N ASP A 162 3.15 -9.60 -19.49
CA ASP A 162 2.57 -8.33 -19.94
C ASP A 162 1.61 -7.74 -18.91
N ALA A 163 1.81 -6.49 -18.56
CA ALA A 163 1.08 -5.81 -17.49
C ALA A 163 -0.45 -5.80 -17.70
N LYS A 164 -0.92 -5.63 -18.93
CA LYS A 164 -2.34 -5.65 -19.27
C LYS A 164 -2.94 -7.04 -19.05
N THR A 165 -2.19 -8.06 -19.47
CA THR A 165 -2.59 -9.47 -19.29
C THR A 165 -2.62 -9.85 -17.80
N VAL A 166 -1.59 -9.49 -17.04
CA VAL A 166 -1.57 -9.67 -15.58
C VAL A 166 -2.77 -8.99 -14.95
N TYR A 167 -3.03 -7.74 -15.31
CA TYR A 167 -4.13 -6.96 -14.73
C TYR A 167 -5.50 -7.58 -15.02
N ALA A 168 -5.70 -8.12 -16.22
CA ALA A 168 -6.94 -8.83 -16.59
C ALA A 168 -7.13 -10.11 -15.75
N ASP A 169 -6.06 -10.86 -15.51
CA ASP A 169 -6.10 -12.07 -14.66
C ASP A 169 -6.38 -11.71 -13.19
N LEU A 170 -5.73 -10.67 -12.67
CA LEU A 170 -5.99 -10.18 -11.32
C LEU A 170 -7.46 -9.77 -11.13
N MET A 171 -8.05 -9.09 -12.10
CA MET A 171 -9.47 -8.73 -12.08
C MET A 171 -10.38 -9.96 -12.09
N LYS A 172 -10.03 -10.98 -12.87
CA LYS A 172 -10.76 -12.25 -12.90
C LYS A 172 -10.67 -12.97 -11.56
N ARG A 173 -9.46 -13.13 -11.00
CA ARG A 173 -9.25 -13.75 -9.69
C ARG A 173 -10.10 -13.08 -8.61
N LEU A 174 -10.11 -11.77 -8.59
CA LEU A 174 -10.88 -10.99 -7.62
C LEU A 174 -12.39 -11.19 -7.76
N ALA A 175 -12.89 -11.29 -9.01
CA ALA A 175 -14.30 -11.61 -9.27
C ALA A 175 -14.65 -13.04 -8.81
N ASP A 176 -13.77 -14.01 -9.04
CA ASP A 176 -13.91 -15.39 -8.58
C ASP A 176 -13.92 -15.45 -7.03
N ASP A 177 -13.06 -14.69 -6.35
CA ASP A 177 -12.98 -14.66 -4.89
C ASP A 177 -14.20 -14.02 -4.24
N LEU A 178 -14.76 -12.99 -4.86
CA LEU A 178 -16.06 -12.43 -4.42
C LEU A 178 -17.21 -13.46 -4.48
N GLY A 179 -17.10 -14.46 -5.35
CA GLY A 179 -18.02 -15.61 -5.41
C GLY A 179 -17.74 -16.69 -4.39
N LYS A 180 -16.47 -16.83 -3.93
CA LYS A 180 -16.04 -17.83 -2.96
C LYS A 180 -16.24 -17.40 -1.51
N LEU A 181 -16.18 -16.10 -1.21
CA LEU A 181 -16.34 -15.58 0.14
C LEU A 181 -17.73 -15.91 0.70
N ASN A 182 -17.77 -16.86 1.61
CA ASN A 182 -18.98 -17.37 2.25
C ASN A 182 -19.17 -16.72 3.63
N THR A 183 -20.08 -15.76 3.72
CA THR A 183 -20.36 -15.04 4.97
C THR A 183 -21.05 -15.89 6.05
N ALA A 184 -21.46 -17.10 5.75
CA ALA A 184 -22.01 -18.05 6.72
C ALA A 184 -20.94 -18.92 7.40
N SER A 185 -19.67 -18.82 6.97
CA SER A 185 -18.53 -19.52 7.57
C SER A 185 -17.51 -18.50 8.11
N LEU A 186 -16.69 -18.94 9.07
CA LEU A 186 -15.57 -18.13 9.58
C LEU A 186 -14.46 -18.00 8.51
N GLY A 187 -13.58 -17.00 8.71
CA GLY A 187 -12.35 -16.83 7.97
C GLY A 187 -11.13 -17.16 8.83
N PHE A 188 -10.21 -16.20 8.95
CA PHE A 188 -9.10 -16.28 9.89
C PHE A 188 -9.57 -16.04 11.33
N GLY A 189 -8.86 -16.64 12.30
CA GLY A 189 -9.08 -16.34 13.71
C GLY A 189 -8.74 -14.88 14.05
N ALA A 190 -9.33 -14.37 15.13
CA ALA A 190 -9.17 -12.97 15.52
C ALA A 190 -7.72 -12.57 15.81
N SER A 191 -6.85 -13.53 16.18
CA SER A 191 -5.41 -13.30 16.41
C SER A 191 -4.60 -13.20 15.11
N ASP A 192 -5.10 -13.82 14.04
CA ASP A 192 -4.40 -13.91 12.76
C ASP A 192 -4.94 -12.90 11.75
N ASP A 193 -6.21 -12.50 11.89
CA ASP A 193 -6.81 -11.43 11.10
C ASP A 193 -6.47 -10.06 11.69
N ILE A 194 -5.37 -9.50 11.23
CA ILE A 194 -4.85 -8.21 11.74
C ILE A 194 -5.45 -6.98 11.04
N ILE A 195 -6.41 -7.17 10.14
CA ILE A 195 -7.17 -6.09 9.49
C ILE A 195 -8.53 -5.91 10.17
N PHE A 196 -9.31 -6.97 10.27
CA PHE A 196 -10.69 -6.92 10.77
C PHE A 196 -10.88 -7.69 12.09
N GLY A 197 -9.92 -8.54 12.45
CA GLY A 197 -9.95 -9.29 13.70
C GLY A 197 -9.81 -8.38 14.90
N ASP A 198 -10.36 -8.81 16.03
CA ASP A 198 -10.16 -8.17 17.32
C ASP A 198 -9.52 -9.19 18.25
N PRO A 199 -8.20 -9.12 18.48
CA PRO A 199 -7.50 -10.08 19.33
C PRO A 199 -7.97 -10.04 20.79
N ILE A 200 -8.67 -8.97 21.21
CA ILE A 200 -9.23 -8.83 22.55
C ILE A 200 -10.62 -9.49 22.62
N ALA A 201 -11.32 -9.56 21.49
CA ALA A 201 -12.66 -10.15 21.39
C ALA A 201 -12.66 -11.65 21.01
N SER A 202 -11.55 -12.36 21.20
CA SER A 202 -11.31 -13.75 20.75
C SER A 202 -12.25 -14.83 21.34
N THR A 203 -13.29 -14.45 22.07
CA THR A 203 -14.29 -15.35 22.63
C THR A 203 -15.54 -15.51 21.77
N LYS A 204 -15.59 -14.92 20.57
CA LYS A 204 -16.75 -15.04 19.69
C LYS A 204 -16.78 -16.42 19.03
N THR A 205 -17.72 -17.22 19.50
CA THR A 205 -18.18 -18.44 18.80
C THR A 205 -19.27 -18.03 17.81
N GLY A 206 -19.04 -18.23 16.53
CA GLY A 206 -20.02 -17.95 15.49
C GLY A 206 -19.47 -17.10 14.33
N VAL A 207 -20.32 -16.74 13.38
CA VAL A 207 -19.98 -15.86 12.27
C VAL A 207 -19.71 -14.46 12.82
N ASP A 208 -18.45 -14.06 12.86
CA ASP A 208 -18.00 -12.82 13.53
C ASP A 208 -18.11 -11.55 12.65
N GLY A 209 -18.58 -11.70 11.42
CA GLY A 209 -18.74 -10.59 10.47
C GLY A 209 -17.44 -10.17 9.77
N THR A 210 -16.28 -10.83 10.02
CA THR A 210 -15.02 -10.46 9.36
C THR A 210 -15.05 -10.80 7.88
N VAL A 211 -15.61 -11.96 7.50
CA VAL A 211 -15.73 -12.38 6.10
C VAL A 211 -16.57 -11.40 5.27
N ILE A 212 -17.64 -10.83 5.84
CA ILE A 212 -18.42 -9.80 5.14
C ILE A 212 -17.60 -8.51 4.93
N LYS A 213 -16.70 -8.17 5.86
CA LYS A 213 -15.77 -7.05 5.69
C LYS A 213 -14.73 -7.33 4.62
N TYR A 214 -14.21 -8.57 4.53
CA TYR A 214 -13.33 -8.96 3.41
C TYR A 214 -14.06 -8.93 2.07
N LEU A 215 -15.32 -9.33 2.01
CA LEU A 215 -16.14 -9.19 0.80
C LEU A 215 -16.26 -7.71 0.39
N LYS A 216 -16.53 -6.81 1.34
CA LYS A 216 -16.58 -5.37 1.07
C LYS A 216 -15.22 -4.81 0.63
N PHE A 217 -14.15 -5.24 1.26
CA PHE A 217 -12.79 -4.88 0.88
C PHE A 217 -12.46 -5.33 -0.54
N ALA A 218 -12.68 -6.61 -0.86
CA ALA A 218 -12.44 -7.17 -2.19
C ALA A 218 -13.26 -6.46 -3.28
N ALA A 219 -14.53 -6.15 -3.01
CA ALA A 219 -15.37 -5.39 -3.92
C ALA A 219 -14.84 -3.94 -4.13
N THR A 220 -14.34 -3.29 -3.07
CA THR A 220 -13.73 -1.97 -3.18
C THR A 220 -12.44 -2.03 -4.00
N VAL A 221 -11.60 -3.06 -3.81
CA VAL A 221 -10.41 -3.28 -4.63
C VAL A 221 -10.80 -3.51 -6.10
N GLN A 222 -11.89 -4.26 -6.37
CA GLN A 222 -12.41 -4.44 -7.73
C GLN A 222 -12.87 -3.11 -8.37
N MET A 223 -13.57 -2.26 -7.63
CA MET A 223 -13.93 -0.92 -8.12
C MET A 223 -12.69 -0.09 -8.46
N LYS A 224 -11.72 -0.07 -7.55
CA LYS A 224 -10.46 0.67 -7.71
C LYS A 224 -9.69 0.19 -8.95
N MET A 225 -9.49 -1.12 -9.07
CA MET A 225 -8.81 -1.71 -10.22
C MET A 225 -9.60 -1.48 -11.52
N GLY A 226 -10.92 -1.59 -11.48
CA GLY A 226 -11.78 -1.24 -12.61
C GLY A 226 -11.58 0.20 -13.07
N MET A 227 -11.53 1.16 -12.13
CA MET A 227 -11.30 2.57 -12.47
C MET A 227 -9.94 2.85 -13.09
N VAL A 228 -8.90 2.08 -12.75
CA VAL A 228 -7.60 2.18 -13.43
C VAL A 228 -7.72 1.89 -14.92
N LEU A 229 -8.62 0.98 -15.32
CA LEU A 229 -8.85 0.64 -16.72
C LEU A 229 -9.72 1.66 -17.48
N ALA A 230 -10.37 2.60 -16.81
CA ALA A 230 -11.42 3.43 -17.38
C ALA A 230 -11.02 4.25 -18.62
N ALA A 231 -9.73 4.57 -18.79
CA ALA A 231 -9.21 5.30 -19.94
C ALA A 231 -8.76 4.38 -21.11
N VAL A 232 -8.60 3.07 -20.88
CA VAL A 232 -8.05 2.12 -21.87
C VAL A 232 -9.00 0.97 -22.20
N ASP A 233 -9.90 0.63 -21.27
CA ASP A 233 -10.94 -0.38 -21.44
C ASP A 233 -12.18 0.03 -20.61
N ASN A 234 -12.93 0.99 -21.14
CA ASN A 234 -14.11 1.53 -20.43
C ASN A 234 -15.19 0.47 -20.20
N ALA A 235 -15.30 -0.54 -21.05
CA ALA A 235 -16.31 -1.60 -20.91
C ALA A 235 -15.98 -2.50 -19.70
N ALA A 236 -14.71 -2.95 -19.59
CA ALA A 236 -14.24 -3.72 -18.44
C ALA A 236 -14.33 -2.90 -17.14
N ALA A 237 -13.95 -1.62 -17.19
CA ALA A 237 -14.06 -0.70 -16.06
C ALA A 237 -15.52 -0.57 -15.57
N LYS A 238 -16.44 -0.30 -16.49
CA LYS A 238 -17.87 -0.19 -16.19
C LYS A 238 -18.40 -1.46 -15.53
N THR A 239 -18.15 -2.61 -16.15
CA THR A 239 -18.60 -3.91 -15.61
C THR A 239 -18.07 -4.15 -14.21
N ALA A 240 -16.78 -3.94 -13.98
CA ALA A 240 -16.14 -4.16 -12.68
C ALA A 240 -16.76 -3.25 -11.59
N VAL A 241 -16.93 -1.97 -11.89
CA VAL A 241 -17.47 -0.98 -10.95
C VAL A 241 -18.92 -1.26 -10.61
N GLU A 242 -19.76 -1.47 -11.62
CA GLU A 242 -21.20 -1.72 -11.44
C GLU A 242 -21.47 -3.03 -10.68
N THR A 243 -20.66 -4.06 -10.93
CA THR A 243 -20.77 -5.35 -10.22
C THR A 243 -20.34 -5.25 -8.75
N ALA A 244 -19.34 -4.41 -8.47
CA ALA A 244 -18.77 -4.26 -7.14
C ALA A 244 -19.56 -3.29 -6.24
N ASP A 245 -20.23 -2.29 -6.80
CA ASP A 245 -20.80 -1.14 -6.06
C ASP A 245 -21.66 -1.53 -4.85
N ALA A 246 -22.62 -2.42 -5.04
CA ALA A 246 -23.52 -2.85 -3.97
C ALA A 246 -22.84 -3.64 -2.85
N LYS A 247 -21.65 -4.19 -3.11
CA LYS A 247 -20.86 -4.99 -2.16
C LYS A 247 -19.70 -4.22 -1.55
N ALA A 248 -19.32 -3.08 -2.12
CA ALA A 248 -18.15 -2.30 -1.68
C ALA A 248 -18.38 -1.63 -0.31
N ILE A 249 -17.33 -1.09 0.26
CA ILE A 249 -17.37 -0.33 1.51
C ILE A 249 -18.47 0.74 1.42
N ALA A 250 -19.38 0.73 2.42
CA ALA A 250 -20.55 1.60 2.46
C ALA A 250 -20.53 2.61 3.62
N SER A 251 -19.61 2.46 4.55
CA SER A 251 -19.44 3.36 5.69
C SER A 251 -18.04 3.26 6.29
N ALA A 252 -17.67 4.20 7.15
CA ALA A 252 -16.40 4.18 7.89
C ALA A 252 -16.23 2.93 8.79
N ALA A 253 -17.33 2.29 9.20
CA ALA A 253 -17.28 1.05 9.99
C ALA A 253 -16.75 -0.16 9.18
N ASP A 254 -16.76 -0.06 7.86
CA ASP A 254 -16.29 -1.09 6.94
C ASP A 254 -14.82 -0.89 6.53
N ASN A 255 -14.17 0.18 6.96
CA ASN A 255 -12.80 0.50 6.58
C ASN A 255 -11.85 -0.65 6.88
N ALA A 256 -11.02 -1.01 5.90
CA ALA A 256 -9.99 -2.03 6.02
C ALA A 256 -8.71 -1.39 6.59
N LEU A 257 -8.51 -1.51 7.89
CA LEU A 257 -7.45 -0.85 8.64
C LEU A 257 -6.52 -1.86 9.29
N PHE A 258 -5.23 -1.82 8.97
CA PHE A 258 -4.22 -2.47 9.79
C PHE A 258 -3.94 -1.60 11.02
N LYS A 259 -4.25 -2.12 12.21
CA LYS A 259 -4.11 -1.40 13.47
C LYS A 259 -2.76 -1.72 14.11
N TYR A 260 -1.88 -0.73 14.14
CA TYR A 260 -0.64 -0.83 14.89
C TYR A 260 -0.88 -0.80 16.40
N LEU A 261 0.06 -1.33 17.17
CA LEU A 261 0.01 -1.35 18.64
C LEU A 261 0.91 -0.24 19.22
N SER A 262 0.73 0.07 20.49
CA SER A 262 1.48 1.15 21.14
C SER A 262 2.93 0.80 21.51
N ASN A 263 3.32 -0.46 21.41
CA ASN A 263 4.61 -0.98 21.87
C ASN A 263 5.42 -1.69 20.77
N SER A 264 6.74 -1.67 20.94
CA SER A 264 7.70 -2.36 20.09
C SER A 264 7.44 -3.87 20.05
N PRO A 265 7.58 -4.51 18.88
CA PRO A 265 7.94 -3.97 17.56
C PRO A 265 6.72 -3.61 16.70
N SER A 266 5.54 -3.50 17.27
CA SER A 266 4.26 -3.47 16.55
C SER A 266 3.66 -2.07 16.40
N TYR A 267 4.41 -1.00 16.66
CA TYR A 267 3.97 0.37 16.40
C TYR A 267 4.16 0.78 14.93
N SER A 268 3.46 1.85 14.53
CA SER A 268 3.52 2.42 13.18
C SER A 268 4.96 2.75 12.75
N PRO A 269 5.37 2.44 11.51
CA PRO A 269 6.67 2.84 10.98
C PRO A 269 6.94 4.35 11.06
N LEU A 270 5.91 5.19 10.92
CA LEU A 270 6.05 6.64 11.09
C LEU A 270 6.43 7.02 12.52
N TYR A 271 5.85 6.34 13.52
CA TYR A 271 6.24 6.51 14.92
C TYR A 271 7.69 6.07 15.15
N SER A 272 8.06 4.92 14.56
CA SER A 272 9.44 4.43 14.62
C SER A 272 10.44 5.46 14.10
N ASP A 273 10.16 6.06 12.94
CA ASP A 273 11.04 7.04 12.33
C ASP A 273 11.08 8.36 13.11
N ILE A 274 9.90 8.96 13.35
CA ILE A 274 9.80 10.34 13.86
C ILE A 274 10.05 10.40 15.36
N VAL A 275 9.50 9.44 16.13
CA VAL A 275 9.56 9.49 17.60
C VAL A 275 10.75 8.68 18.13
N VAL A 276 10.85 7.40 17.78
CA VAL A 276 11.92 6.54 18.29
C VAL A 276 13.27 6.91 17.65
N GLY A 277 13.29 7.07 16.34
CA GLY A 277 14.45 7.48 15.55
C GLY A 277 14.79 8.97 15.67
N LYS A 278 13.92 9.77 16.29
CA LYS A 278 14.07 11.23 16.49
C LYS A 278 14.36 11.98 15.19
N ARG A 279 13.80 11.53 14.06
CA ARG A 279 14.01 12.18 12.77
C ARG A 279 13.27 13.52 12.71
N SER A 280 13.99 14.54 12.25
CA SER A 280 13.50 15.90 12.05
C SER A 280 13.57 16.31 10.58
N ASP A 281 13.23 15.38 9.68
CA ASP A 281 13.40 15.57 8.23
C ASP A 281 12.09 15.85 7.51
N TYR A 282 10.97 15.35 8.05
CA TYR A 282 9.68 15.41 7.38
C TYR A 282 8.93 16.68 7.72
N VAL A 283 8.53 17.41 6.69
CA VAL A 283 7.79 18.68 6.81
C VAL A 283 6.62 18.69 5.81
N ALA A 284 5.64 19.55 6.04
CA ALA A 284 4.54 19.78 5.09
C ALA A 284 5.10 20.28 3.74
N ALA A 285 4.59 19.76 2.62
CA ALA A 285 4.90 20.35 1.32
C ALA A 285 4.11 21.66 1.11
N LYS A 286 4.77 22.65 0.53
CA LYS A 286 4.15 23.94 0.18
C LYS A 286 2.96 23.75 -0.77
N ASP A 287 3.08 22.83 -1.71
CA ASP A 287 2.03 22.52 -2.69
C ASP A 287 0.71 22.13 -2.03
N LEU A 288 0.72 21.30 -0.99
CA LEU A 288 -0.48 20.96 -0.23
C LEU A 288 -0.86 22.04 0.78
N MET A 289 0.10 22.56 1.54
CA MET A 289 -0.17 23.53 2.60
C MET A 289 -0.85 24.79 2.07
N ASP A 290 -0.38 25.35 0.96
CA ASP A 290 -0.97 26.55 0.36
C ASP A 290 -2.43 26.31 -0.06
N GLN A 291 -2.76 25.13 -0.57
CA GLN A 291 -4.13 24.78 -0.94
C GLN A 291 -5.04 24.67 0.29
N LEU A 292 -4.56 24.00 1.35
CA LEU A 292 -5.31 23.86 2.59
C LEU A 292 -5.58 25.24 3.25
N ILE A 293 -4.62 26.15 3.14
CA ILE A 293 -4.77 27.55 3.64
C ILE A 293 -5.78 28.31 2.78
N ALA A 294 -5.59 28.32 1.47
CA ALA A 294 -6.43 29.08 0.54
C ALA A 294 -7.90 28.69 0.63
N MET A 295 -8.18 27.39 0.74
CA MET A 295 -9.56 26.88 0.87
C MET A 295 -10.07 26.85 2.31
N SER A 296 -9.29 27.32 3.30
CA SER A 296 -9.66 27.18 4.72
C SER A 296 -10.06 25.75 5.08
N ASP A 297 -9.35 24.76 4.52
CA ASP A 297 -9.65 23.35 4.71
C ASP A 297 -9.41 22.93 6.17
N PRO A 298 -10.40 22.37 6.87
CA PRO A 298 -10.26 21.98 8.28
C PRO A 298 -9.20 20.89 8.48
N ARG A 299 -8.86 20.10 7.44
CA ARG A 299 -7.82 19.08 7.50
C ARG A 299 -6.40 19.66 7.69
N LYS A 300 -6.21 20.95 7.44
CA LYS A 300 -4.92 21.63 7.67
C LYS A 300 -4.38 21.38 9.07
N THR A 301 -5.19 21.60 10.10
CA THR A 301 -4.81 21.44 11.50
C THR A 301 -4.77 19.98 11.95
N LEU A 302 -5.42 19.10 11.20
CA LEU A 302 -5.47 17.66 11.44
C LEU A 302 -4.26 16.94 10.82
N PHE A 303 -3.74 17.46 9.72
CA PHE A 303 -2.57 16.91 9.01
C PHE A 303 -1.26 17.46 9.52
N PHE A 304 -1.23 18.73 9.94
CA PHE A 304 0.00 19.44 10.26
C PHE A 304 -0.11 20.27 11.55
N GLY A 305 1.00 20.33 12.26
CA GLY A 305 1.23 21.32 13.30
C GLY A 305 1.81 22.62 12.69
N THR A 306 1.87 23.66 13.52
CA THR A 306 2.51 24.94 13.14
C THR A 306 4.03 24.83 13.15
N ASN A 307 4.70 25.83 12.54
CA ASN A 307 6.13 26.07 12.72
C ASN A 307 6.43 26.62 14.14
N ASN A 308 7.70 26.98 14.40
CA ASN A 308 8.07 27.49 15.72
C ASN A 308 7.52 28.89 16.04
N ASN A 309 7.03 29.61 15.03
CA ASN A 309 6.40 30.93 15.18
C ASN A 309 4.86 30.85 15.37
N GLY A 310 4.29 29.66 15.31
CA GLY A 310 2.85 29.47 15.38
C GLY A 310 2.11 29.52 14.03
N ASP A 311 2.85 29.58 12.90
CA ASP A 311 2.27 29.69 11.57
C ASP A 311 2.19 28.34 10.85
N TYR A 312 1.26 28.22 9.89
CA TYR A 312 1.21 27.13 8.93
C TYR A 312 1.99 27.49 7.68
N VAL A 313 3.16 26.87 7.50
CA VAL A 313 4.09 27.13 6.39
C VAL A 313 4.54 25.82 5.76
N GLY A 314 4.39 25.68 4.44
CA GLY A 314 4.90 24.52 3.70
C GLY A 314 6.32 24.69 3.23
N GLY A 315 7.11 23.61 3.27
CA GLY A 315 8.47 23.54 2.70
C GLY A 315 8.43 23.29 1.19
N ILE A 316 9.42 23.79 0.49
CA ILE A 316 9.57 23.62 -0.97
C ILE A 316 10.14 22.24 -1.26
N VAL A 317 9.43 21.43 -2.04
CA VAL A 317 9.87 20.07 -2.42
C VAL A 317 11.11 20.14 -3.31
N GLY A 318 12.13 19.37 -2.95
CA GLY A 318 13.42 19.32 -3.66
C GLY A 318 14.43 20.40 -3.23
N LYS A 319 14.07 21.23 -2.24
CA LYS A 319 14.95 22.25 -1.64
C LYS A 319 15.14 21.97 -0.16
N VAL A 320 16.34 22.26 0.37
CA VAL A 320 16.59 22.24 1.81
C VAL A 320 15.66 23.24 2.50
N ASN A 321 14.96 22.79 3.54
CA ASN A 321 14.06 23.60 4.33
C ASN A 321 14.55 23.67 5.77
N THR A 322 14.56 24.86 6.37
CA THR A 322 14.87 25.01 7.79
C THR A 322 13.73 24.39 8.61
N PHE A 323 14.00 23.33 9.35
CA PHE A 323 12.98 22.55 10.06
C PHE A 323 12.13 23.40 11.02
N SER A 324 12.73 24.41 11.70
CA SER A 324 12.02 25.34 12.59
C SER A 324 10.99 26.23 11.88
N ASP A 325 11.21 26.53 10.60
CA ASP A 325 10.48 27.58 9.88
C ASP A 325 9.27 27.04 9.13
N VAL A 326 9.14 25.71 9.03
CA VAL A 326 8.07 25.04 8.30
C VAL A 326 7.23 24.14 9.21
N SER A 327 6.00 23.86 8.81
CA SER A 327 5.05 22.98 9.51
C SER A 327 5.49 21.51 9.44
N LYS A 328 5.20 20.76 10.50
CA LYS A 328 5.52 19.33 10.62
C LYS A 328 4.22 18.50 10.54
N PRO A 329 4.29 17.21 10.20
CA PRO A 329 3.12 16.33 10.39
C PRO A 329 2.58 16.43 11.81
N ALA A 330 1.26 16.43 11.97
CA ALA A 330 0.61 16.45 13.27
C ALA A 330 0.81 15.11 14.01
N SER A 331 0.76 15.13 15.35
CA SER A 331 1.08 13.96 16.17
C SER A 331 0.16 12.75 15.93
N ASN A 332 -1.09 12.96 15.55
CA ASN A 332 -2.03 11.90 15.17
C ASN A 332 -1.60 11.16 13.89
N VAL A 333 -0.89 11.83 12.96
CA VAL A 333 -0.40 11.23 11.71
C VAL A 333 0.66 10.17 11.97
N TYR A 334 1.50 10.38 12.97
CA TYR A 334 2.58 9.46 13.35
C TYR A 334 2.42 8.86 14.75
N ALA A 335 1.20 8.83 15.29
CA ALA A 335 0.95 8.11 16.53
C ALA A 335 1.38 6.65 16.45
N ALA A 336 1.82 6.04 17.56
CA ALA A 336 2.24 4.64 17.58
C ALA A 336 1.17 3.70 17.00
N THR A 337 -0.09 4.02 17.26
CA THR A 337 -1.26 3.26 16.81
C THR A 337 -1.92 3.80 15.53
N ALA A 338 -1.29 4.79 14.84
CA ALA A 338 -1.83 5.33 13.59
C ALA A 338 -1.97 4.21 12.55
N PRO A 339 -3.19 3.88 12.07
CA PRO A 339 -3.42 2.72 11.23
C PRO A 339 -2.87 2.92 9.82
N TYR A 340 -2.49 1.81 9.15
CA TYR A 340 -2.44 1.79 7.71
C TYR A 340 -3.84 1.51 7.13
N VAL A 341 -4.20 2.18 6.05
CA VAL A 341 -5.51 2.07 5.40
C VAL A 341 -5.37 1.30 4.09
N PHE A 342 -5.88 0.06 4.03
CA PHE A 342 -5.92 -0.73 2.80
C PHE A 342 -7.00 -0.24 1.84
N ALA A 343 -8.19 0.05 2.36
CA ALA A 343 -9.32 0.67 1.66
C ALA A 343 -10.24 1.33 2.67
N ASP A 344 -10.92 2.38 2.26
CA ASP A 344 -11.83 3.11 3.13
C ASP A 344 -13.04 3.68 2.39
N TYR A 345 -13.97 4.19 3.17
CA TYR A 345 -15.16 4.86 2.67
C TYR A 345 -14.83 6.13 1.89
N VAL A 346 -13.73 6.83 2.24
CA VAL A 346 -13.28 8.05 1.55
C VAL A 346 -13.00 7.76 0.07
N GLU A 347 -12.13 6.79 -0.21
CA GLU A 347 -11.79 6.43 -1.59
C GLU A 347 -12.99 5.85 -2.33
N THR A 348 -13.75 4.97 -1.66
CA THR A 348 -14.93 4.34 -2.26
C THR A 348 -15.94 5.38 -2.76
N GLU A 349 -16.20 6.41 -1.97
CA GLU A 349 -17.10 7.49 -2.37
C GLU A 349 -16.53 8.34 -3.51
N PHE A 350 -15.22 8.62 -3.54
CA PHE A 350 -14.63 9.27 -4.71
C PHE A 350 -14.70 8.40 -5.98
N LEU A 351 -14.54 7.07 -5.86
CA LEU A 351 -14.72 6.16 -7.00
C LEU A 351 -16.17 6.17 -7.50
N ARG A 352 -17.15 6.22 -6.59
CA ARG A 352 -18.59 6.36 -6.95
C ARG A 352 -18.88 7.70 -7.62
N ALA A 353 -18.32 8.80 -7.10
CA ALA A 353 -18.48 10.12 -7.73
C ALA A 353 -17.97 10.10 -9.18
N GLU A 354 -16.78 9.54 -9.40
CA GLU A 354 -16.23 9.37 -10.75
C GLU A 354 -17.06 8.43 -11.61
N ALA A 355 -17.57 7.32 -11.06
CA ALA A 355 -18.42 6.38 -11.77
C ALA A 355 -19.65 7.08 -12.34
N LYS A 356 -20.29 7.95 -11.55
CA LYS A 356 -21.43 8.76 -12.01
C LYS A 356 -21.06 9.67 -13.17
N GLU A 357 -19.93 10.37 -13.08
CA GLU A 357 -19.45 11.26 -14.15
C GLU A 357 -19.09 10.51 -15.44
N ARG A 358 -18.71 9.25 -15.33
CA ARG A 358 -18.47 8.37 -16.48
C ARG A 358 -19.76 7.73 -17.04
N GLY A 359 -20.91 7.97 -16.42
CA GLY A 359 -22.18 7.37 -16.83
C GLY A 359 -22.33 5.90 -16.43
N TYR A 360 -21.61 5.45 -15.39
CA TYR A 360 -21.78 4.10 -14.84
C TYR A 360 -23.00 4.05 -13.91
N THR A 361 -23.60 2.86 -13.82
CA THR A 361 -24.79 2.64 -13.00
C THR A 361 -24.38 2.31 -11.56
N VAL A 362 -24.25 3.35 -10.75
CA VAL A 362 -24.09 3.25 -9.29
C VAL A 362 -25.20 4.07 -8.62
N ALA A 363 -25.50 3.78 -7.36
CA ALA A 363 -26.52 4.54 -6.61
C ALA A 363 -26.14 6.02 -6.45
N GLY A 364 -27.07 6.90 -6.10
CA GLY A 364 -26.80 8.30 -5.77
C GLY A 364 -26.41 9.21 -6.95
N THR A 365 -25.81 10.35 -6.63
CA THR A 365 -25.31 11.35 -7.58
C THR A 365 -23.82 11.60 -7.39
N ALA A 366 -23.15 12.16 -8.40
CA ALA A 366 -21.74 12.52 -8.30
C ALA A 366 -21.46 13.50 -7.13
N GLU A 367 -22.34 14.49 -6.96
CA GLU A 367 -22.27 15.47 -5.87
C GLU A 367 -22.41 14.81 -4.49
N GLN A 368 -23.39 13.91 -4.31
CA GLN A 368 -23.57 13.20 -3.04
C GLN A 368 -22.32 12.43 -2.66
N HIS A 369 -21.75 11.67 -3.59
CA HIS A 369 -20.55 10.88 -3.34
C HIS A 369 -19.32 11.75 -3.08
N TYR A 370 -19.15 12.84 -3.83
CA TYR A 370 -18.09 13.81 -3.59
C TYR A 370 -18.19 14.41 -2.19
N ASN A 371 -19.39 14.84 -1.77
CA ASN A 371 -19.65 15.41 -0.46
C ASN A 371 -19.41 14.38 0.65
N ASN A 372 -19.87 13.13 0.46
CA ASN A 372 -19.64 12.04 1.38
C ASN A 372 -18.15 11.75 1.57
N ALA A 373 -17.38 11.71 0.48
CA ALA A 373 -15.95 11.45 0.51
C ALA A 373 -15.18 12.52 1.30
N ILE A 374 -15.48 13.80 1.06
CA ILE A 374 -14.86 14.93 1.78
C ILE A 374 -15.23 14.88 3.26
N THR A 375 -16.52 14.69 3.57
CA THR A 375 -17.02 14.56 4.95
C THR A 375 -16.32 13.40 5.67
N ALA A 376 -16.28 12.22 5.04
CA ALA A 376 -15.61 11.05 5.59
C ALA A 376 -14.12 11.30 5.86
N SER A 377 -13.43 12.00 4.95
CA SER A 377 -12.02 12.37 5.12
C SER A 377 -11.81 13.29 6.34
N ILE A 378 -12.65 14.31 6.50
CA ILE A 378 -12.56 15.24 7.64
C ILE A 378 -12.83 14.49 8.95
N LEU A 379 -13.87 13.65 9.01
CA LEU A 379 -14.22 12.86 10.19
C LEU A 379 -13.14 11.81 10.54
N PHE A 380 -12.56 11.14 9.54
CA PHE A 380 -11.50 10.15 9.76
C PHE A 380 -10.29 10.74 10.49
N TRP A 381 -9.96 11.98 10.21
CA TRP A 381 -8.85 12.70 10.84
C TRP A 381 -9.21 13.40 12.15
N GLY A 382 -10.45 13.32 12.60
CA GLY A 382 -10.91 13.86 13.89
C GLY A 382 -11.56 15.24 13.81
N GLY A 383 -11.88 15.73 12.61
CA GLY A 383 -12.71 16.91 12.43
C GLY A 383 -14.19 16.61 12.69
N SER A 384 -15.05 17.63 12.66
CA SER A 384 -16.48 17.51 12.93
C SER A 384 -17.34 17.55 11.66
N ALA A 385 -18.59 17.09 11.78
CA ALA A 385 -19.58 17.23 10.70
C ALA A 385 -19.89 18.71 10.40
N ALA A 386 -19.79 19.59 11.38
CA ALA A 386 -19.98 21.03 11.19
C ALA A 386 -18.82 21.64 10.37
N ASP A 387 -17.58 21.21 10.62
CA ASP A 387 -16.44 21.63 9.81
C ASP A 387 -16.61 21.18 8.35
N ALA A 388 -17.05 19.93 8.15
CA ALA A 388 -17.30 19.40 6.82
C ALA A 388 -18.40 20.19 6.10
N ALA A 389 -19.51 20.49 6.77
CA ALA A 389 -20.61 21.28 6.20
C ALA A 389 -20.16 22.70 5.83
N THR A 390 -19.36 23.35 6.70
CA THR A 390 -18.81 24.68 6.44
C THR A 390 -17.87 24.67 5.23
N TYR A 391 -17.01 23.64 5.15
CA TYR A 391 -16.07 23.49 4.03
C TYR A 391 -16.79 23.23 2.70
N LEU A 392 -17.78 22.34 2.69
CA LEU A 392 -18.58 22.00 1.51
C LEU A 392 -19.47 23.15 1.01
N ALA A 393 -19.84 24.09 1.88
CA ALA A 393 -20.62 25.28 1.51
C ALA A 393 -19.79 26.35 0.78
N ARG A 394 -18.49 26.24 0.73
CA ARG A 394 -17.62 27.20 0.03
C ARG A 394 -17.81 27.11 -1.48
N PRO A 395 -17.91 28.26 -2.19
CA PRO A 395 -18.11 28.27 -3.65
C PRO A 395 -16.97 27.60 -4.45
N ASP A 396 -15.74 27.59 -3.90
CA ASP A 396 -14.54 26.99 -4.51
C ASP A 396 -14.41 25.48 -4.19
N VAL A 397 -15.26 24.93 -3.32
CA VAL A 397 -15.30 23.52 -2.92
C VAL A 397 -16.57 22.82 -3.37
N ALA A 398 -17.73 23.48 -3.23
CA ALA A 398 -19.04 22.89 -3.56
C ALA A 398 -19.07 22.34 -5.00
N TYR A 399 -19.54 21.12 -5.17
CA TYR A 399 -19.45 20.37 -6.44
C TYR A 399 -20.05 21.14 -7.63
N THR A 400 -21.14 21.85 -7.40
CA THR A 400 -21.90 22.59 -8.43
C THR A 400 -21.26 23.93 -8.81
N THR A 401 -20.50 24.56 -7.91
CA THR A 401 -19.95 25.92 -8.10
C THR A 401 -18.44 25.97 -8.26
N ALA A 402 -17.71 24.97 -7.74
CA ALA A 402 -16.26 24.87 -7.92
C ALA A 402 -15.89 24.86 -9.40
N THR A 403 -14.82 25.58 -9.74
CA THR A 403 -14.33 25.69 -11.12
C THR A 403 -13.72 24.39 -11.63
N GLY A 404 -13.74 24.20 -12.95
CA GLY A 404 -13.13 23.06 -13.64
C GLY A 404 -14.09 21.91 -13.90
N ALA A 405 -13.62 20.98 -14.74
CA ALA A 405 -14.33 19.74 -15.05
C ALA A 405 -14.33 18.78 -13.85
N TRP A 406 -15.17 17.75 -13.88
CA TRP A 406 -15.28 16.76 -12.79
C TRP A 406 -13.94 16.12 -12.41
N LYS A 407 -13.06 15.85 -13.39
CA LYS A 407 -11.72 15.30 -13.12
C LYS A 407 -10.90 16.22 -12.21
N GLN A 408 -10.99 17.53 -12.42
CA GLN A 408 -10.28 18.51 -11.59
C GLN A 408 -10.84 18.53 -10.17
N LYS A 409 -12.17 18.59 -10.03
CA LYS A 409 -12.84 18.65 -8.73
C LYS A 409 -12.58 17.37 -7.92
N ILE A 410 -12.89 16.21 -8.51
CA ILE A 410 -12.72 14.91 -7.86
C ILE A 410 -11.24 14.63 -7.62
N GLY A 411 -10.38 14.78 -8.62
CA GLY A 411 -8.94 14.50 -8.52
C GLY A 411 -8.26 15.33 -7.44
N PHE A 412 -8.60 16.61 -7.36
CA PHE A 412 -8.04 17.51 -6.35
C PHE A 412 -8.46 17.13 -4.93
N GLN A 413 -9.76 16.93 -4.68
CA GLN A 413 -10.24 16.55 -3.35
C GLN A 413 -9.83 15.12 -2.96
N LYS A 414 -9.73 14.21 -3.94
CA LYS A 414 -9.22 12.85 -3.74
C LYS A 414 -7.74 12.87 -3.36
N TRP A 415 -6.93 13.73 -3.98
CA TRP A 415 -5.52 13.92 -3.62
C TRP A 415 -5.38 14.31 -2.14
N ILE A 416 -6.19 15.26 -1.64
CA ILE A 416 -6.20 15.62 -0.22
C ILE A 416 -6.73 14.45 0.62
N GLY A 417 -7.81 13.79 0.18
CA GLY A 417 -8.42 12.67 0.91
C GLY A 417 -7.51 11.46 1.07
N LEU A 418 -6.59 11.25 0.12
CA LEU A 418 -5.60 10.17 0.13
C LEU A 418 -4.30 10.51 0.89
N TYR A 419 -4.32 11.48 1.78
CA TYR A 419 -3.16 11.90 2.57
C TYR A 419 -2.48 10.76 3.34
N SER A 420 -3.25 9.79 3.86
CA SER A 420 -2.72 8.59 4.51
C SER A 420 -2.20 7.52 3.53
N ARG A 421 -2.55 7.61 2.24
CA ARG A 421 -2.26 6.62 1.20
C ARG A 421 -1.58 7.24 -0.02
N PRO A 422 -0.34 7.71 0.12
CA PRO A 422 0.35 8.44 -0.94
C PRO A 422 0.65 7.59 -2.18
N PHE A 423 0.79 6.26 -2.06
CA PHE A 423 0.88 5.36 -3.21
C PHE A 423 -0.39 5.42 -4.07
N ASP A 424 -1.55 5.33 -3.43
CA ASP A 424 -2.84 5.46 -4.13
C ASP A 424 -3.00 6.86 -4.74
N GLY A 425 -2.57 7.89 -4.01
CA GLY A 425 -2.50 9.27 -4.52
C GLY A 425 -1.66 9.38 -5.80
N TRP A 426 -0.52 8.70 -5.85
CA TRP A 426 0.33 8.65 -7.04
C TRP A 426 -0.33 7.93 -8.22
N VAL A 427 -1.05 6.84 -7.99
CA VAL A 427 -1.84 6.17 -9.04
C VAL A 427 -2.94 7.11 -9.57
N GLU A 428 -3.66 7.78 -8.67
CA GLU A 428 -4.78 8.64 -9.02
C GLU A 428 -4.36 9.92 -9.78
N ILE A 429 -3.24 10.55 -9.39
CA ILE A 429 -2.69 11.69 -10.12
C ILE A 429 -2.38 11.33 -11.56
N ARG A 430 -1.71 10.20 -11.81
CA ARG A 430 -1.39 9.71 -13.16
C ARG A 430 -2.66 9.37 -13.96
N ARG A 431 -3.65 8.78 -13.29
CA ARG A 431 -4.89 8.32 -13.93
C ARG A 431 -5.85 9.45 -14.28
N LEU A 432 -5.96 10.44 -13.41
CA LEU A 432 -6.88 11.58 -13.58
C LEU A 432 -6.21 12.80 -14.20
N ASP A 433 -4.87 12.87 -14.19
CA ASP A 433 -4.07 14.05 -14.54
C ASP A 433 -4.35 15.25 -13.63
N TYR A 434 -4.79 15.00 -12.40
CA TYR A 434 -5.10 16.04 -11.41
C TYR A 434 -4.81 15.56 -9.97
N PRO A 435 -4.26 16.50 -9.12
CA PRO A 435 -3.78 17.82 -9.49
C PRO A 435 -2.55 17.75 -10.39
N GLN A 436 -2.38 18.76 -11.28
CA GLN A 436 -1.18 18.89 -12.06
C GLN A 436 -0.07 19.47 -11.17
N LEU A 437 0.82 18.58 -10.70
CA LEU A 437 1.92 18.96 -9.83
C LEU A 437 3.13 19.40 -10.66
N SER A 438 3.73 20.54 -10.30
CA SER A 438 5.00 20.97 -10.89
C SER A 438 6.13 20.01 -10.55
N LEU A 439 7.23 20.02 -11.30
CA LEU A 439 8.42 19.28 -10.89
C LEU A 439 9.02 19.88 -9.61
N PRO A 440 9.68 19.08 -8.77
CA PRO A 440 10.40 19.61 -7.62
C PRO A 440 11.58 20.46 -8.04
N VAL A 441 12.06 21.32 -7.14
CA VAL A 441 13.30 22.07 -7.38
C VAL A 441 14.45 21.08 -7.54
N ASN A 442 15.31 21.31 -8.54
CA ASN A 442 16.43 20.43 -8.89
C ASN A 442 16.04 18.98 -9.22
N ALA A 443 14.87 18.78 -9.81
CA ALA A 443 14.41 17.45 -10.24
C ALA A 443 15.48 16.70 -11.03
N LYS A 444 15.67 15.43 -10.73
CA LYS A 444 16.64 14.55 -11.42
C LYS A 444 16.00 13.79 -12.59
N SER A 445 14.68 13.77 -12.64
CA SER A 445 13.88 13.20 -13.72
C SER A 445 12.63 14.03 -13.99
N GLY A 446 11.89 13.69 -15.03
CA GLY A 446 10.49 14.11 -15.18
C GLY A 446 9.61 13.51 -14.09
N PHE A 447 8.28 13.77 -14.16
CA PHE A 447 7.35 13.17 -13.19
C PHE A 447 7.42 11.63 -13.28
N PRO A 448 7.61 10.94 -12.13
CA PRO A 448 7.74 9.49 -12.14
C PRO A 448 6.40 8.81 -12.45
N ASN A 449 6.29 8.22 -13.62
CA ASN A 449 5.13 7.40 -14.02
C ASN A 449 5.29 5.94 -13.63
N ARG A 450 6.50 5.52 -13.25
CA ARG A 450 6.81 4.17 -12.75
C ARG A 450 8.13 4.17 -11.98
N PHE A 451 8.41 3.07 -11.30
CA PHE A 451 9.77 2.74 -10.90
C PHE A 451 10.51 2.06 -12.05
N THR A 452 11.82 2.32 -12.17
CA THR A 452 12.70 1.48 -12.99
C THR A 452 12.81 0.08 -12.40
N TYR A 453 13.12 -0.91 -13.22
CA TYR A 453 13.38 -2.24 -12.69
C TYR A 453 14.60 -2.26 -11.77
N PRO A 454 14.59 -3.13 -10.73
CA PRO A 454 15.71 -3.24 -9.80
C PRO A 454 17.04 -3.55 -10.48
N LEU A 455 18.13 -3.05 -9.92
CA LEU A 455 19.46 -3.34 -10.43
C LEU A 455 19.79 -4.85 -10.40
N ASN A 456 19.30 -5.57 -9.38
CA ASN A 456 19.48 -7.02 -9.30
C ASN A 456 18.83 -7.75 -10.48
N GLU A 457 17.66 -7.32 -10.95
CA GLU A 457 17.00 -7.88 -12.12
C GLU A 457 17.83 -7.64 -13.38
N GLN A 458 18.42 -6.46 -13.54
CA GLN A 458 19.29 -6.13 -14.66
C GLN A 458 20.55 -7.02 -14.68
N GLN A 459 21.10 -7.34 -13.52
CA GLN A 459 22.33 -8.12 -13.37
C GLN A 459 22.09 -9.63 -13.41
N LEU A 460 21.06 -10.12 -12.72
CA LEU A 460 20.83 -11.56 -12.52
C LEU A 460 19.87 -12.15 -13.56
N ASN A 461 18.87 -11.41 -14.00
CA ASN A 461 17.84 -11.83 -14.96
C ASN A 461 17.89 -11.00 -16.27
N GLY A 462 19.09 -10.62 -16.70
CA GLY A 462 19.36 -9.60 -17.72
C GLY A 462 18.64 -9.79 -19.07
N THR A 463 18.50 -11.04 -19.55
CA THR A 463 17.80 -11.32 -20.81
C THR A 463 16.31 -11.01 -20.72
N ASN A 464 15.65 -11.48 -19.65
CA ASN A 464 14.22 -11.24 -19.43
C ASN A 464 13.96 -9.77 -19.09
N TYR A 465 14.84 -9.14 -18.31
CA TYR A 465 14.81 -7.71 -18.05
C TYR A 465 14.86 -6.89 -19.34
N THR A 466 15.82 -7.18 -20.25
CA THR A 466 15.98 -6.45 -21.50
C THR A 466 14.73 -6.55 -22.38
N THR A 467 14.14 -7.75 -22.44
CA THR A 467 12.90 -7.99 -23.16
C THR A 467 11.74 -7.20 -22.57
N ALA A 468 11.59 -7.21 -21.22
CA ALA A 468 10.54 -6.48 -20.53
C ALA A 468 10.70 -4.95 -20.70
N ALA A 469 11.92 -4.44 -20.57
CA ALA A 469 12.22 -3.02 -20.75
C ALA A 469 11.89 -2.54 -22.17
N ALA A 470 12.23 -3.34 -23.20
CA ALA A 470 11.89 -3.03 -24.58
C ALA A 470 10.36 -3.03 -24.81
N ALA A 471 9.64 -4.00 -24.22
CA ALA A 471 8.19 -4.15 -24.40
C ALA A 471 7.39 -2.96 -23.84
N ILE A 472 7.90 -2.27 -22.82
CA ILE A 472 7.25 -1.10 -22.21
C ILE A 472 7.73 0.24 -22.80
N GLY A 473 8.59 0.22 -23.82
CA GLY A 473 9.12 1.45 -24.45
C GLY A 473 10.34 2.05 -23.74
N GLY A 474 11.01 1.29 -22.88
CA GLY A 474 12.24 1.68 -22.17
C GLY A 474 12.08 1.74 -20.64
N ASP A 475 13.16 1.41 -19.95
CA ASP A 475 13.20 1.39 -18.49
C ASP A 475 13.58 2.76 -17.90
N LYS A 476 12.65 3.72 -18.00
CA LYS A 476 12.78 5.06 -17.44
C LYS A 476 11.63 5.35 -16.47
N VAL A 477 11.85 6.23 -15.51
CA VAL A 477 10.80 6.62 -14.56
C VAL A 477 9.64 7.36 -15.25
N GLU A 478 9.91 8.04 -16.37
CA GLU A 478 8.91 8.75 -17.16
C GLU A 478 8.10 7.85 -18.10
N THR A 479 8.53 6.58 -18.30
CA THR A 479 7.79 5.64 -19.15
C THR A 479 6.40 5.39 -18.58
N LYS A 480 5.37 5.67 -19.39
CA LYS A 480 3.98 5.50 -18.96
C LYS A 480 3.59 4.03 -18.89
N LEU A 481 2.77 3.70 -17.93
CA LEU A 481 2.16 2.37 -17.83
C LEU A 481 1.03 2.23 -18.86
N PHE A 482 0.62 0.99 -19.15
CA PHE A 482 -0.36 0.70 -20.21
C PHE A 482 -1.70 1.45 -20.04
N TRP A 483 -2.07 1.75 -18.81
CA TRP A 483 -3.32 2.45 -18.47
C TRP A 483 -3.16 3.99 -18.37
N ASP A 484 -1.96 4.51 -18.30
CA ASP A 484 -1.67 5.94 -18.17
C ASP A 484 -1.71 6.61 -19.55
N LYS A 485 -2.71 7.45 -19.77
CA LYS A 485 -2.99 8.10 -21.06
C LYS A 485 -2.76 9.60 -21.07
N PHE A 486 -2.41 10.21 -19.93
CA PHE A 486 -2.29 11.66 -19.78
C PHE A 486 -0.88 12.14 -19.51
#